data_dc4a1d4f2ef6bab36df3550884c39ef6
#
_entry.id   dc4a1d4f2ef6bab36df3550884c39ef6
#
_cell.length_a   1.000
_cell.length_b   1.000
_cell.length_c   1.000
_cell.angle_alpha   90.00
_cell.angle_beta   90.00
_cell.angle_gamma   90.00
#
_symmetry.space_group_name_H-M   'P 1'
#
loop_
_entity.id
_entity.type
_entity.pdbx_description
1 polymer ?
#
loop_
_entity_poly.entity_id
_entity_poly.type
_entity_poly.pdbx_seq_one_letter_code
_entity_poly.pdbx_strand_id
1 'polypeptide(L)'
;MSINPKLPMCNKNITREFYLNKLGFKEFGNADFVGYLMVEKDNIQIHFFEFKELDPNENYGQVYIRVENLYRSFVENKIEIHPNGKLEIKPWGQKEFSILDPDNNLLTFGQSI
;
A
#
# COMPACT_ATOMS: atom_id res chain seq x y z
N MET A 1 21.20 -4.91 2.88
CA MET A 1 20.62 -3.55 3.06
C MET A 1 19.28 -3.49 2.36
N SER A 2 18.29 -2.88 2.98
CA SER A 2 16.96 -2.72 2.38
C SER A 2 16.39 -1.34 2.73
N ILE A 3 15.37 -0.93 1.99
CA ILE A 3 14.68 0.33 2.23
C ILE A 3 13.22 0.02 2.49
N ASN A 4 12.67 0.57 3.57
CA ASN A 4 11.27 0.39 3.90
C ASN A 4 10.58 1.76 3.94
N PRO A 5 9.54 1.97 3.12
CA PRO A 5 8.80 3.23 3.17
C PRO A 5 8.08 3.39 4.50
N LYS A 6 7.93 4.63 4.93
CA LYS A 6 7.16 5.00 6.13
C LYS A 6 6.04 5.94 5.71
N LEU A 7 4.82 5.53 5.96
CA LEU A 7 3.62 6.26 5.57
C LEU A 7 2.81 6.64 6.81
N PRO A 8 2.10 7.77 6.78
CA PRO A 8 1.26 8.15 7.91
C PRO A 8 -0.04 7.35 7.95
N MET A 9 -0.55 7.13 9.17
CA MET A 9 -1.85 6.54 9.39
C MET A 9 -2.58 7.30 10.49
N CYS A 10 -3.88 7.49 10.31
CA CYS A 10 -4.71 8.14 11.32
C CYS A 10 -5.09 7.18 12.44
N ASN A 11 -5.37 5.92 12.09
CA ASN A 11 -5.83 4.90 13.03
C ASN A 11 -5.17 3.57 12.71
N LYS A 12 -4.41 3.05 13.66
CA LYS A 12 -3.65 1.81 13.49
C LYS A 12 -4.53 0.61 13.15
N ASN A 13 -5.67 0.45 13.83
CA ASN A 13 -6.53 -0.71 13.61
C ASN A 13 -7.18 -0.69 12.23
N ILE A 14 -7.58 0.46 11.74
CA ILE A 14 -8.15 0.61 10.40
C ILE A 14 -7.09 0.30 9.34
N THR A 15 -5.89 0.79 9.51
CA THR A 15 -4.77 0.54 8.59
C THR A 15 -4.39 -0.93 8.59
N ARG A 16 -4.26 -1.53 9.78
CA ARG A 16 -3.97 -2.97 9.91
C ARG A 16 -4.99 -3.80 9.16
N GLU A 17 -6.27 -3.56 9.39
CA GLU A 17 -7.35 -4.31 8.75
C GLU A 17 -7.30 -4.22 7.23
N PHE A 18 -7.06 -3.01 6.71
CA PHE A 18 -6.97 -2.81 5.26
C PHE A 18 -5.82 -3.61 4.64
N TYR A 19 -4.61 -3.49 5.20
CA TYR A 19 -3.45 -4.14 4.62
C TYR A 19 -3.48 -5.66 4.79
N LEU A 20 -3.96 -6.15 5.92
CA LEU A 20 -4.01 -7.59 6.14
C LEU A 20 -5.18 -8.26 5.40
N ASN A 21 -6.37 -7.67 5.47
CA ASN A 21 -7.57 -8.31 4.94
C ASN A 21 -7.83 -8.02 3.46
N LYS A 22 -7.49 -6.83 2.98
CA LYS A 22 -7.72 -6.48 1.58
C LYS A 22 -6.51 -6.69 0.69
N LEU A 23 -5.31 -6.43 1.18
CA LEU A 23 -4.11 -6.55 0.37
C LEU A 23 -3.28 -7.81 0.63
N GLY A 24 -3.65 -8.58 1.65
CA GLY A 24 -2.99 -9.85 1.92
C GLY A 24 -1.60 -9.74 2.55
N PHE A 25 -1.29 -8.60 3.17
CA PHE A 25 -0.07 -8.45 3.95
C PHE A 25 -0.19 -9.19 5.28
N LYS A 26 0.94 -9.42 5.93
CA LYS A 26 1.02 -9.94 7.29
C LYS A 26 1.64 -8.89 8.19
N GLU A 27 1.23 -8.85 9.45
CA GLU A 27 1.89 -7.97 10.41
C GLU A 27 3.28 -8.50 10.72
N PHE A 28 4.27 -7.61 10.63
CA PHE A 28 5.65 -7.96 10.93
C PHE A 28 5.97 -7.64 12.39
N GLY A 29 6.67 -8.56 13.06
CA GLY A 29 7.08 -8.39 14.45
C GLY A 29 6.14 -9.07 15.43
N ASN A 30 6.61 -9.22 16.67
CA ASN A 30 5.91 -9.95 17.73
C ASN A 30 5.29 -9.04 18.78
N ALA A 31 5.45 -7.73 18.64
CA ALA A 31 4.96 -6.77 19.62
C ALA A 31 4.00 -5.78 18.96
N ASP A 32 2.99 -5.37 19.74
CA ASP A 32 2.04 -4.37 19.29
C ASP A 32 2.50 -3.00 19.78
N PHE A 33 3.29 -2.33 18.95
CA PHE A 33 3.85 -1.02 19.28
C PHE A 33 2.78 0.06 19.19
N VAL A 34 2.74 0.92 20.20
CA VAL A 34 1.83 2.06 20.21
C VAL A 34 2.24 3.03 19.09
N GLY A 35 1.29 3.37 18.22
CA GLY A 35 1.51 4.37 17.18
C GLY A 35 2.42 3.93 16.04
N TYR A 36 2.72 2.66 15.92
CA TYR A 36 3.57 2.16 14.86
C TYR A 36 3.07 0.80 14.35
N LEU A 37 3.09 0.60 13.04
CA LEU A 37 2.66 -0.64 12.41
C LEU A 37 3.66 -1.02 11.33
N MET A 38 4.02 -2.28 11.28
CA MET A 38 4.85 -2.83 10.20
C MET A 38 4.10 -3.97 9.55
N VAL A 39 4.01 -3.96 8.23
CA VAL A 39 3.40 -5.03 7.47
C VAL A 39 4.37 -5.53 6.41
N GLU A 40 4.27 -6.82 6.07
CA GLU A 40 5.15 -7.43 5.08
C GLU A 40 4.41 -8.33 4.12
N LYS A 41 4.92 -8.42 2.91
CA LYS A 41 4.46 -9.35 1.89
C LYS A 41 5.55 -9.49 0.83
N ASP A 42 5.87 -10.74 0.42
CA ASP A 42 6.80 -11.01 -0.69
C ASP A 42 8.14 -10.26 -0.58
N ASN A 43 8.73 -10.28 0.62
CA ASN A 43 10.03 -9.66 0.91
C ASN A 43 10.03 -8.12 0.96
N ILE A 44 8.85 -7.49 0.93
CA ILE A 44 8.78 -6.04 1.15
C ILE A 44 8.11 -5.76 2.47
N GLN A 45 8.47 -4.64 3.08
CA GLN A 45 7.84 -4.13 4.29
C GLN A 45 7.40 -2.69 4.06
N ILE A 46 6.23 -2.36 4.62
CA ILE A 46 5.76 -0.99 4.70
C ILE A 46 5.55 -0.68 6.17
N HIS A 47 6.07 0.45 6.62
CA HIS A 47 5.94 0.91 8.00
C HIS A 47 4.97 2.08 8.03
N PHE A 48 4.22 2.19 9.12
CA PHE A 48 3.26 3.26 9.34
C PHE A 48 3.49 3.89 10.69
N PHE A 49 3.47 5.22 10.72
CA PHE A 49 3.49 5.96 11.97
C PHE A 49 2.14 6.64 12.19
N GLU A 50 1.67 6.67 13.43
CA GLU A 50 0.37 7.25 13.75
C GLU A 50 0.45 8.77 13.72
N PHE A 51 -0.47 9.37 12.97
CA PHE A 51 -0.65 10.81 12.86
C PHE A 51 -2.16 11.07 12.97
N LYS A 52 -2.66 11.21 14.20
CA LYS A 52 -4.11 11.29 14.45
C LYS A 52 -4.80 12.47 13.80
N GLU A 53 -4.09 13.56 13.60
CA GLU A 53 -4.61 14.81 13.02
C GLU A 53 -4.45 14.87 11.50
N LEU A 54 -4.03 13.77 10.89
CA LEU A 54 -3.84 13.70 9.44
C LEU A 54 -5.13 14.02 8.70
N ASP A 55 -5.05 14.99 7.79
CA ASP A 55 -6.10 15.24 6.80
C ASP A 55 -5.76 14.43 5.56
N PRO A 56 -6.55 13.39 5.22
CA PRO A 56 -6.27 12.58 4.04
C PRO A 56 -6.22 13.37 2.73
N ASN A 57 -6.94 14.48 2.65
CA ASN A 57 -6.92 15.34 1.46
C ASN A 57 -5.60 16.10 1.29
N GLU A 58 -4.81 16.18 2.34
CA GLU A 58 -3.50 16.82 2.33
C GLU A 58 -2.35 15.82 2.42
N ASN A 59 -2.65 14.55 2.33
CA ASN A 59 -1.64 13.50 2.36
C ASN A 59 -1.18 13.17 0.94
N TYR A 60 0.12 13.30 0.71
CA TYR A 60 0.77 13.00 -0.57
C TYR A 60 1.72 11.80 -0.47
N GLY A 61 1.53 10.95 0.54
CA GLY A 61 2.31 9.74 0.69
C GLY A 61 2.09 8.80 -0.50
N GLN A 62 3.19 8.29 -1.08
CA GLN A 62 3.13 7.42 -2.25
C GLN A 62 4.17 6.33 -2.14
N VAL A 63 3.82 5.15 -2.69
CA VAL A 63 4.77 4.07 -2.82
C VAL A 63 4.50 3.34 -4.14
N TYR A 64 5.57 2.94 -4.82
CA TYR A 64 5.51 2.15 -6.05
C TYR A 64 5.94 0.73 -5.73
N ILE A 65 5.04 -0.23 -5.96
CA ILE A 65 5.28 -1.64 -5.66
C ILE A 65 5.38 -2.40 -6.97
N ARG A 66 6.54 -2.99 -7.23
CA ARG A 66 6.75 -3.81 -8.41
C ARG A 66 6.28 -5.23 -8.15
N VAL A 67 5.44 -5.75 -9.02
CA VAL A 67 4.87 -7.10 -8.91
C VAL A 67 5.12 -7.90 -10.16
N GLU A 68 5.12 -9.23 -10.04
CA GLU A 68 5.33 -10.11 -11.18
C GLU A 68 4.05 -10.32 -12.00
N ASN A 69 2.88 -10.26 -11.36
CA ASN A 69 1.60 -10.52 -12.02
C ASN A 69 0.51 -9.60 -11.49
N LEU A 70 0.24 -8.53 -12.23
CA LEU A 70 -0.80 -7.56 -11.89
C LEU A 70 -2.20 -8.16 -11.91
N TYR A 71 -2.46 -9.05 -12.87
CA TYR A 71 -3.77 -9.69 -12.98
C TYR A 71 -4.12 -10.42 -11.68
N ARG A 72 -3.16 -11.15 -11.13
CA ARG A 72 -3.34 -11.86 -9.88
C ARG A 72 -3.62 -10.91 -8.73
N SER A 73 -2.81 -9.85 -8.62
CA SER A 73 -2.98 -8.85 -7.58
C SER A 73 -4.32 -8.12 -7.70
N PHE A 74 -4.75 -7.88 -8.93
CA PHE A 74 -5.99 -7.15 -9.23
C PHE A 74 -7.24 -8.00 -8.99
N VAL A 75 -7.26 -9.22 -9.53
CA VAL A 75 -8.47 -10.06 -9.51
C VAL A 75 -8.66 -10.76 -8.17
N GLU A 76 -7.61 -11.31 -7.59
CA GLU A 76 -7.70 -12.05 -6.34
C GLU A 76 -8.11 -11.20 -5.15
N ASN A 77 -7.68 -9.95 -5.12
CA ASN A 77 -7.94 -9.07 -3.99
C ASN A 77 -9.16 -8.18 -4.18
N LYS A 78 -9.77 -8.17 -5.36
CA LYS A 78 -10.92 -7.32 -5.69
C LYS A 78 -10.71 -5.88 -5.23
N ILE A 79 -9.52 -5.35 -5.54
CA ILE A 79 -9.08 -4.05 -5.06
C ILE A 79 -9.85 -2.94 -5.78
N GLU A 80 -10.31 -1.97 -5.00
CA GLU A 80 -10.96 -0.78 -5.54
C GLU A 80 -9.90 0.18 -6.08
N ILE A 81 -9.90 0.39 -7.41
CA ILE A 81 -8.88 1.18 -8.08
C ILE A 81 -9.18 2.67 -7.99
N HIS A 82 -8.13 3.47 -7.78
CA HIS A 82 -8.24 4.92 -7.82
C HIS A 82 -8.68 5.36 -9.23
N PRO A 83 -9.64 6.31 -9.37
CA PRO A 83 -10.16 6.73 -10.67
C PRO A 83 -9.10 7.20 -11.66
N ASN A 84 -8.05 7.84 -11.18
CA ASN A 84 -6.93 8.30 -12.02
C ASN A 84 -5.81 7.27 -12.13
N GLY A 85 -5.97 6.11 -11.50
CA GLY A 85 -4.98 5.05 -11.46
C GLY A 85 -5.45 3.75 -12.07
N LYS A 86 -6.37 3.80 -13.03
CA LYS A 86 -6.88 2.62 -13.70
C LYS A 86 -5.77 1.81 -14.35
N LEU A 87 -5.99 0.52 -14.52
CA LEU A 87 -5.03 -0.38 -15.14
C LEU A 87 -4.73 0.08 -16.57
N GLU A 88 -3.48 0.44 -16.85
CA GLU A 88 -3.05 0.87 -18.19
C GLU A 88 -1.56 0.61 -18.41
N ILE A 89 -1.16 0.59 -19.68
CA ILE A 89 0.23 0.46 -20.07
C ILE A 89 0.83 1.86 -20.18
N LYS A 90 1.93 2.09 -19.47
CA LYS A 90 2.60 3.39 -19.46
C LYS A 90 3.75 3.45 -20.46
N PRO A 91 4.11 4.67 -20.95
CA PRO A 91 5.21 4.82 -21.90
C PRO A 91 6.56 4.28 -21.44
N TRP A 92 6.78 4.18 -20.11
CA TRP A 92 8.03 3.68 -19.55
C TRP A 92 8.10 2.16 -19.43
N GLY A 93 7.24 1.44 -20.15
CA GLY A 93 7.31 -0.03 -20.23
C GLY A 93 6.74 -0.76 -19.02
N GLN A 94 5.79 -0.14 -18.33
CA GLN A 94 5.12 -0.73 -17.18
C GLN A 94 3.62 -0.79 -17.40
N LYS A 95 3.03 -1.90 -16.98
CA LYS A 95 1.58 -2.01 -16.83
C LYS A 95 1.29 -1.76 -15.35
N GLU A 96 0.45 -0.79 -15.05
CA GLU A 96 0.24 -0.41 -13.65
C GLU A 96 -1.17 0.05 -13.33
N PHE A 97 -1.53 -0.03 -12.06
CA PHE A 97 -2.73 0.57 -11.51
C PHE A 97 -2.43 1.13 -10.12
N SER A 98 -3.29 2.03 -9.64
CA SER A 98 -3.12 2.65 -8.34
C SER A 98 -4.36 2.53 -7.48
N ILE A 99 -4.16 2.45 -6.17
CA ILE A 99 -5.23 2.43 -5.18
C ILE A 99 -4.90 3.44 -4.08
N LEU A 100 -5.90 3.81 -3.31
CA LEU A 100 -5.73 4.61 -2.09
C LEU A 100 -5.98 3.73 -0.87
N ASP A 101 -5.11 3.85 0.13
CA ASP A 101 -5.37 3.24 1.42
C ASP A 101 -6.33 4.11 2.25
N PRO A 102 -6.71 3.73 3.49
CA PRO A 102 -7.67 4.51 4.27
C PRO A 102 -7.27 5.96 4.55
N ASP A 103 -5.98 6.27 4.49
CA ASP A 103 -5.47 7.61 4.73
C ASP A 103 -5.05 8.33 3.45
N ASN A 104 -5.48 7.83 2.30
CA ASN A 104 -5.11 8.35 0.98
C ASN A 104 -3.63 8.24 0.64
N ASN A 105 -2.89 7.34 1.28
CA ASN A 105 -1.59 6.96 0.75
C ASN A 105 -1.81 6.28 -0.60
N LEU A 106 -1.10 6.73 -1.62
CA LEU A 106 -1.25 6.19 -2.97
C LEU A 106 -0.31 5.01 -3.17
N LEU A 107 -0.89 3.85 -3.45
CA LEU A 107 -0.12 2.64 -3.76
C LEU A 107 -0.25 2.37 -5.25
N THR A 108 0.88 2.38 -5.96
CA THR A 108 0.91 2.04 -7.38
C THR A 108 1.57 0.68 -7.54
N PHE A 109 0.87 -0.24 -8.19
CA PHE A 109 1.38 -1.57 -8.49
C PHE A 109 1.77 -1.63 -9.96
N GLY A 110 3.02 -2.01 -10.23
CA GLY A 110 3.55 -2.03 -11.58
C GLY A 110 4.16 -3.37 -11.96
N GLN A 111 3.95 -3.77 -13.20
CA GLN A 111 4.51 -4.97 -13.80
C GLN A 111 5.27 -4.59 -15.05
N SER A 112 6.50 -5.08 -15.19
CA SER A 112 7.29 -4.87 -16.42
C SER A 112 6.67 -5.63 -17.58
N ILE A 113 6.60 -4.97 -18.70
CA ILE A 113 6.06 -5.56 -19.93
C ILE A 113 7.13 -6.37 -20.65
#